data_b6e6139ef959b2790b7edab8923e0375
#
_entry.id   b6e6139ef959b2790b7edab8923e0375
#
_cell.length_a   1.000
_cell.length_b   1.000
_cell.length_c   1.000
_cell.angle_alpha   90.00
_cell.angle_beta   90.00
_cell.angle_gamma   90.00
#
_symmetry.space_group_name_H-M   'P 1'
#
loop_
_entity.id
_entity.type
_entity.pdbx_description
1 polymer ?
#
loop_
_entity_poly.entity_id
_entity_poly.type
_entity_poly.pdbx_seq_one_letter_code
_entity_poly.pdbx_strand_id
1 'polypeptide(L)'
;PEITQRALSQKLDISLGAVNYVVSSIHDKNYIRVKQFKNIRNRLANRYSLTRKGHLEKSKLLKKLIENKKGEYSILNMEINALINEYYTDEPKQEED
;
A
#
# COMPACT_ATOMS: atom_id res chain seq x y z
N PRO A 1 5.28 14.04 7.34
CA PRO A 1 6.69 13.81 7.63
C PRO A 1 7.50 13.71 6.34
N GLU A 2 8.72 14.20 6.42
CA GLU A 2 9.65 14.19 5.29
C GLU A 2 10.36 12.83 5.20
N ILE A 3 10.59 12.37 3.98
CA ILE A 3 11.26 11.09 3.73
C ILE A 3 12.25 11.23 2.58
N THR A 4 13.34 10.47 2.62
CA THR A 4 14.34 10.42 1.54
C THR A 4 14.04 9.26 0.59
N GLN A 5 14.58 9.32 -0.64
CA GLN A 5 14.44 8.22 -1.59
C GLN A 5 15.03 6.92 -1.06
N ARG A 6 16.16 7.00 -0.37
CA ARG A 6 16.81 5.82 0.22
C ARG A 6 15.93 5.18 1.29
N ALA A 7 15.33 6.01 2.17
CA ALA A 7 14.42 5.51 3.18
C ALA A 7 13.17 4.87 2.57
N LEU A 8 12.63 5.47 1.49
CA LEU A 8 11.52 4.89 0.75
C LEU A 8 11.89 3.55 0.12
N SER A 9 13.06 3.48 -0.51
CA SER A 9 13.57 2.25 -1.12
C SER A 9 13.63 1.12 -0.11
N GLN A 10 14.18 1.40 1.07
CA GLN A 10 14.28 0.41 2.14
C GLN A 10 12.91 0.00 2.69
N LYS A 11 12.04 0.98 2.92
CA LYS A 11 10.71 0.73 3.48
C LYS A 11 9.82 -0.07 2.54
N LEU A 12 9.90 0.18 1.25
CA LEU A 12 9.08 -0.47 0.23
C LEU A 12 9.74 -1.71 -0.37
N ASP A 13 11.00 -1.97 -0.03
CA ASP A 13 11.80 -3.08 -0.58
C ASP A 13 11.83 -3.08 -2.12
N ILE A 14 12.08 -1.91 -2.69
CA ILE A 14 12.24 -1.73 -4.13
C ILE A 14 13.56 -1.00 -4.41
N SER A 15 14.01 -1.06 -5.65
CA SER A 15 15.28 -0.43 -6.03
C SER A 15 15.21 1.09 -5.90
N LEU A 16 16.37 1.71 -5.65
CA LEU A 16 16.47 3.17 -5.61
C LEU A 16 16.09 3.79 -6.96
N GLY A 17 16.43 3.12 -8.06
CA GLY A 17 16.03 3.57 -9.40
C GLY A 17 14.53 3.59 -9.60
N ALA A 18 13.83 2.55 -9.11
CA ALA A 18 12.38 2.50 -9.16
C ALA A 18 11.74 3.62 -8.33
N VAL A 19 12.29 3.89 -7.13
CA VAL A 19 11.83 5.01 -6.30
C VAL A 19 12.02 6.33 -7.04
N ASN A 20 13.17 6.54 -7.64
CA ASN A 20 13.47 7.77 -8.37
C ASN A 20 12.48 7.99 -9.51
N TYR A 21 12.17 6.95 -10.25
CA TYR A 21 11.20 7.02 -11.36
C TYR A 21 9.81 7.45 -10.86
N VAL A 22 9.32 6.80 -9.81
CA VAL A 22 8.00 7.08 -9.24
C VAL A 22 7.96 8.49 -8.65
N VAL A 23 8.98 8.86 -7.87
CA VAL A 23 9.07 10.18 -7.24
C VAL A 23 9.08 11.29 -8.28
N SER A 24 9.83 11.13 -9.37
CA SER A 24 9.85 12.11 -10.46
C SER A 24 8.47 12.27 -11.09
N SER A 25 7.76 11.16 -11.31
CA SER A 25 6.41 11.18 -11.87
C SER A 25 5.42 11.94 -10.99
N ILE A 26 5.39 11.64 -9.69
CA ILE A 26 4.45 12.31 -8.77
C ILE A 26 4.85 13.75 -8.47
N HIS A 27 6.15 14.07 -8.56
CA HIS A 27 6.62 15.45 -8.46
C HIS A 27 6.12 16.30 -9.64
N ASP A 28 6.16 15.76 -10.86
CA ASP A 28 5.66 16.45 -12.05
C ASP A 28 4.16 16.77 -11.95
N LYS A 29 3.42 15.98 -11.18
CA LYS A 29 2.00 16.20 -10.91
C LYS A 29 1.72 17.12 -9.74
N ASN A 30 2.76 17.68 -9.12
CA ASN A 30 2.68 18.53 -7.93
C ASN A 30 2.08 17.84 -6.69
N TYR A 31 2.26 16.55 -6.56
CA TYR A 31 1.80 15.81 -5.38
C TYR A 31 2.79 15.85 -4.23
N ILE A 32 4.06 16.17 -4.51
CA ILE A 32 5.12 16.23 -3.50
C ILE A 32 5.93 17.51 -3.64
N ARG A 33 6.53 17.90 -2.52
CA ARG A 33 7.57 18.94 -2.45
C ARG A 33 8.91 18.26 -2.26
N VAL A 34 9.93 18.89 -2.83
CA VAL A 34 11.31 18.46 -2.69
C VAL A 34 12.07 19.53 -1.91
N LYS A 35 12.78 19.13 -0.87
CA LYS A 35 13.64 20.00 -0.10
C LYS A 35 15.06 19.44 -0.13
N GLN A 36 16.00 20.24 -0.60
CA GLN A 36 17.41 19.88 -0.59
C GLN A 36 18.00 20.17 0.79
N PHE A 37 18.91 19.30 1.22
CA PHE A 37 19.68 19.48 2.44
C PHE A 37 21.04 18.82 2.28
N LYS A 38 21.97 19.17 3.14
CA LYS A 38 23.25 18.48 3.22
C LYS A 38 23.15 17.37 4.25
N ASN A 39 23.47 16.15 3.84
CA ASN A 39 23.48 15.02 4.76
C ASN A 39 24.75 15.01 5.61
N ILE A 40 24.88 14.00 6.46
CA ILE A 40 26.01 13.87 7.39
C ILE A 40 27.38 13.81 6.70
N ARG A 41 27.40 13.41 5.42
CA ARG A 41 28.61 13.37 4.59
C ARG A 41 28.82 14.64 3.78
N ASN A 42 28.10 15.71 4.11
CA ASN A 42 28.14 16.99 3.41
C ASN A 42 27.78 16.89 1.92
N ARG A 43 26.97 15.92 1.54
CA ARG A 43 26.46 15.73 0.17
C ARG A 43 25.03 16.24 0.08
N LEU A 44 24.67 16.79 -1.08
CA LEU A 44 23.31 17.20 -1.35
C LEU A 44 22.40 15.97 -1.41
N ALA A 45 21.29 16.04 -0.71
CA ALA A 45 20.26 15.03 -0.68
C ALA A 45 18.89 15.70 -0.75
N ASN A 46 17.86 14.96 -1.10
CA ASN A 46 16.50 15.46 -1.22
C ASN A 46 15.61 14.78 -0.18
N ARG A 47 14.76 15.58 0.44
CA ARG A 47 13.65 15.09 1.26
C ARG A 47 12.34 15.42 0.56
N TYR A 48 11.39 14.54 0.68
CA TYR A 48 10.09 14.64 0.02
C TYR A 48 8.99 14.71 1.07
N SER A 49 8.03 15.57 0.82
CA SER A 49 6.82 15.67 1.62
C SER A 49 5.62 15.88 0.71
N LEU A 50 4.44 15.51 1.17
CA LEU A 50 3.23 15.67 0.39
C LEU A 50 2.79 17.14 0.37
N THR A 51 2.39 17.61 -0.80
CA THR A 51 1.66 18.87 -0.93
C THR A 51 0.22 18.67 -0.47
N ARG A 52 -0.56 19.76 -0.37
CA ARG A 52 -2.00 19.65 -0.13
C ARG A 52 -2.67 18.79 -1.20
N LYS A 53 -2.31 19.00 -2.46
CA LYS A 53 -2.81 18.20 -3.58
C LYS A 53 -2.45 16.73 -3.42
N GLY A 54 -1.21 16.46 -2.98
CA GLY A 54 -0.75 15.10 -2.69
C GLY A 54 -1.52 14.44 -1.56
N HIS A 55 -1.82 15.15 -0.48
CA HIS A 55 -2.64 14.63 0.60
C HIS A 55 -4.05 14.30 0.15
N LEU A 56 -4.66 15.14 -0.69
CA LEU A 56 -5.99 14.89 -1.24
C LEU A 56 -5.99 13.64 -2.12
N GLU A 57 -4.98 13.49 -2.97
CA GLU A 57 -4.85 12.31 -3.82
C GLU A 57 -4.62 11.05 -3.00
N LYS A 58 -3.78 11.12 -1.97
CA LYS A 58 -3.56 10.02 -1.05
C LYS A 58 -4.87 9.59 -0.38
N SER A 59 -5.68 10.54 0.05
CA SER A 59 -6.98 10.23 0.67
C SER A 59 -7.91 9.48 -0.28
N LYS A 60 -7.95 9.89 -1.55
CA LYS A 60 -8.74 9.19 -2.58
C LYS A 60 -8.26 7.76 -2.78
N LEU A 61 -6.93 7.58 -2.87
CA LEU A 61 -6.34 6.26 -3.05
C LEU A 61 -6.59 5.35 -1.84
N LEU A 62 -6.47 5.89 -0.64
CA LEU A 62 -6.75 5.14 0.59
C LEU A 62 -8.21 4.71 0.66
N LYS A 63 -9.14 5.60 0.31
CA LYS A 63 -10.56 5.27 0.27
C LYS A 63 -10.83 4.13 -0.69
N LYS A 64 -10.28 4.21 -1.89
CA LYS A 64 -10.41 3.16 -2.90
C LYS A 64 -9.83 1.83 -2.41
N LEU A 65 -8.66 1.87 -1.77
CA LEU A 65 -8.01 0.69 -1.23
C LEU A 65 -8.86 0.05 -0.12
N ILE A 66 -9.41 0.87 0.77
CA ILE A 66 -10.30 0.40 1.84
C ILE A 66 -11.54 -0.30 1.25
N GLU A 67 -12.15 0.31 0.24
CA GLU A 67 -13.32 -0.28 -0.43
C GLU A 67 -12.98 -1.62 -1.09
N ASN A 68 -11.82 -1.69 -1.74
CA ASN A 68 -11.34 -2.94 -2.33
C ASN A 68 -11.10 -4.02 -1.27
N LYS A 69 -10.48 -3.67 -0.15
CA LYS A 69 -10.24 -4.60 0.96
C LYS A 69 -11.53 -5.08 1.60
N LYS A 70 -12.52 -4.20 1.73
CA LYS A 70 -13.85 -4.59 2.23
C LYS A 70 -14.53 -5.58 1.30
N GLY A 71 -14.37 -5.39 -0.03
CA GLY A 71 -14.87 -6.33 -1.03
C GLY A 71 -14.20 -7.70 -0.92
N GLU A 72 -12.88 -7.73 -0.80
CA GLU A 72 -12.12 -8.96 -0.60
C GLU A 72 -12.55 -9.68 0.69
N TYR A 73 -12.74 -8.92 1.77
CA TYR A 73 -13.22 -9.46 3.04
C TYR A 73 -14.61 -10.09 2.90
N SER A 74 -15.52 -9.42 2.21
CA SER A 74 -16.88 -9.95 1.96
C SER A 74 -16.85 -11.28 1.22
N ILE A 75 -16.04 -11.38 0.17
CA ILE A 75 -15.88 -12.60 -0.61
C ILE A 75 -15.32 -13.72 0.26
N LEU A 76 -14.24 -13.40 1.00
CA LEU A 76 -13.61 -14.38 1.88
C LEU A 76 -14.58 -14.86 2.97
N ASN A 77 -15.37 -13.95 3.53
CA ASN A 77 -16.36 -14.27 4.53
C ASN A 77 -17.46 -15.21 3.97
N MET A 78 -17.88 -14.97 2.75
CA MET A 78 -18.83 -15.86 2.06
C MET A 78 -18.23 -17.25 1.85
N GLU A 79 -16.97 -17.33 1.44
CA GLU A 79 -16.27 -18.60 1.27
C GLU A 79 -16.16 -19.38 2.58
N ILE A 80 -15.80 -18.67 3.66
CA ILE A 80 -15.71 -19.27 5.00
C ILE A 80 -17.07 -19.81 5.44
N ASN A 81 -18.12 -19.01 5.26
CA ASN A 81 -19.48 -19.43 5.62
C ASN A 81 -19.95 -20.65 4.83
N ALA A 82 -19.60 -20.70 3.55
CA ALA A 82 -19.91 -21.85 2.72
C ALA A 82 -19.21 -23.12 3.22
N LEU A 83 -17.94 -23.00 3.59
CA LEU A 83 -17.16 -24.11 4.14
C LEU A 83 -17.71 -24.58 5.49
N ILE A 84 -18.05 -23.64 6.35
CA ILE A 84 -18.65 -23.96 7.66
C ILE A 84 -19.97 -24.69 7.47
N ASN A 85 -20.80 -24.20 6.56
CA ASN A 85 -22.09 -24.83 6.27
C ASN A 85 -21.91 -26.25 5.75
N GLU A 86 -20.96 -26.46 4.83
CA GLU A 86 -20.62 -27.78 4.33
C GLU A 86 -20.13 -28.71 5.44
N TYR A 87 -19.28 -28.22 6.33
CA TYR A 87 -18.78 -28.98 7.47
C TYR A 87 -19.90 -29.44 8.39
N TYR A 88 -20.85 -28.57 8.72
CA TYR A 88 -21.93 -28.91 9.63
C TYR A 88 -23.07 -29.71 8.99
N THR A 89 -23.21 -29.67 7.67
CA THR A 89 -24.26 -30.40 6.96
C THR A 89 -23.77 -31.72 6.40
N ASP A 90 -22.46 -31.90 6.24
CA ASP A 90 -21.88 -33.13 5.74
C ASP A 90 -21.61 -34.09 6.92
N GLU A 91 -22.70 -34.63 7.47
CA GLU A 91 -22.58 -35.64 8.51
C GLU A 91 -21.95 -36.91 7.94
N PRO A 92 -20.99 -37.50 8.65
CA PRO A 92 -20.42 -38.76 8.20
C PRO A 92 -21.52 -39.79 8.11
N LYS A 93 -21.71 -40.34 6.93
CA LYS A 93 -22.63 -41.45 6.76
C LYS A 93 -22.17 -42.63 7.59
N GLN A 94 -23.12 -43.25 8.27
CA GLN A 94 -22.80 -44.50 8.92
C GLN A 94 -22.34 -45.49 7.84
N GLU A 95 -21.18 -46.04 8.00
CA GLU A 95 -20.69 -47.08 7.14
C GLU A 95 -21.58 -48.29 7.28
N GLU A 96 -22.09 -48.71 6.16
CA GLU A 96 -22.99 -49.91 6.12
C GLU A 96 -22.21 -51.20 5.97
N ASP A 97 -20.97 -51.21 6.29
CA ASP A 97 -20.13 -52.38 6.15
C ASP A 97 -20.19 -53.30 7.37
#